data_ce19b12f14f0e1b81b962d9147c2ad9b
#
_entry.id   ce19b12f14f0e1b81b962d9147c2ad9b
#
_cell.length_a   1.000
_cell.length_b   1.000
_cell.length_c   1.000
_cell.angle_alpha   90.00
_cell.angle_beta   90.00
_cell.angle_gamma   90.00
#
_symmetry.space_group_name_H-M   'P 1'
#
loop_
_entity.id
_entity.type
_entity.pdbx_description
1 polymer ?
#
loop_
_entity_poly.entity_id
_entity_poly.type
_entity_poly.pdbx_seq_one_letter_code
_entity_poly.pdbx_strand_id
1 'polypeptide(L)'
;MKKTIIVAALFAAAFTTNAQAPKLPAGTKFKVVTESNNITSMSMMGQDIELSNGNKLYQNFELKSVSGSSYQLSTSITRIAGSVSAMGNEQSFDSEDASLKSNPMMAEQLKVLNKQIDYTIENNKVVNTASATGSDLLNTLLTQSNGTSDQAKYFLTLPAASIKASHQWSVVDNKPGAATESLFVIAEVTPTDISVNVLTNAKITSTLNQNGMEIKQNTQGTIKLKRIYDAKTGMLKSETGTGGLKGTMNVMGQDAPIDLKVTTKSSVVPM
;
A
#
# COMPACT_ATOMS: atom_id res chain seq x y z
N MET A 1 -28.63 35.78 34.02
CA MET A 1 -28.74 34.89 32.86
C MET A 1 -27.57 33.90 32.91
N LYS A 2 -27.81 32.67 33.35
CA LYS A 2 -26.81 31.60 33.47
C LYS A 2 -26.74 30.84 32.14
N LYS A 3 -25.60 30.89 31.43
CA LYS A 3 -25.39 30.13 30.21
C LYS A 3 -24.93 28.73 30.60
N THR A 4 -25.79 27.74 30.40
CA THR A 4 -25.45 26.31 30.56
C THR A 4 -24.74 25.86 29.33
N ILE A 5 -23.44 25.53 29.46
CA ILE A 5 -22.63 24.90 28.40
C ILE A 5 -22.87 23.41 28.51
N ILE A 6 -23.58 22.84 27.52
CA ILE A 6 -23.72 21.38 27.35
C ILE A 6 -22.47 20.91 26.64
N VAL A 7 -21.56 20.27 27.40
CA VAL A 7 -20.43 19.51 26.82
C VAL A 7 -21.00 18.17 26.40
N ALA A 8 -21.21 18.00 25.10
CA ALA A 8 -21.49 16.69 24.53
C ALA A 8 -20.19 15.86 24.52
N ALA A 9 -20.03 15.00 25.51
CA ALA A 9 -18.98 13.99 25.53
C ALA A 9 -19.32 12.93 24.47
N LEU A 10 -18.68 12.99 23.31
CA LEU A 10 -18.66 11.89 22.36
C LEU A 10 -17.87 10.72 22.99
N PHE A 11 -18.60 9.78 23.56
CA PHE A 11 -18.04 8.47 23.89
C PHE A 11 -17.66 7.77 22.58
N ALA A 12 -16.39 7.85 22.18
CA ALA A 12 -15.82 6.93 21.23
C ALA A 12 -15.76 5.55 21.88
N ALA A 13 -16.83 4.77 21.73
CA ALA A 13 -16.80 3.35 22.06
C ALA A 13 -15.79 2.70 21.13
N ALA A 14 -14.59 2.46 21.61
CA ALA A 14 -13.61 1.61 20.96
C ALA A 14 -14.17 0.18 20.96
N PHE A 15 -14.94 -0.15 19.93
CA PHE A 15 -15.29 -1.53 19.65
C PHE A 15 -14.01 -2.23 19.24
N THR A 16 -13.40 -2.98 20.14
CA THR A 16 -12.41 -3.99 19.83
C THR A 16 -13.11 -5.08 19.03
N THR A 17 -13.19 -4.89 17.73
CA THR A 17 -13.67 -5.94 16.83
C THR A 17 -12.59 -7.02 16.83
N ASN A 18 -12.84 -8.14 17.50
CA ASN A 18 -11.98 -9.30 17.38
C ASN A 18 -11.95 -9.73 15.92
N ALA A 19 -10.81 -9.57 15.28
CA ALA A 19 -10.62 -10.01 13.90
C ALA A 19 -10.83 -11.52 13.81
N GLN A 20 -11.46 -11.98 12.75
CA GLN A 20 -11.58 -13.41 12.44
C GLN A 20 -10.45 -13.85 11.51
N ALA A 21 -10.14 -15.13 11.52
CA ALA A 21 -9.24 -15.70 10.54
C ALA A 21 -9.82 -15.64 9.12
N PRO A 22 -8.97 -15.64 8.08
CA PRO A 22 -9.41 -15.86 6.70
C PRO A 22 -10.27 -17.14 6.59
N LYS A 23 -11.35 -17.07 5.83
CA LYS A 23 -12.26 -18.21 5.58
C LYS A 23 -11.75 -19.16 4.49
N LEU A 24 -10.45 -19.23 4.29
CA LEU A 24 -9.78 -20.03 3.29
C LEU A 24 -8.84 -21.03 3.97
N PRO A 25 -8.69 -22.24 3.41
CA PRO A 25 -7.76 -23.23 3.94
C PRO A 25 -6.32 -22.80 3.74
N ALA A 26 -5.44 -23.26 4.63
CA ALA A 26 -4.00 -23.22 4.41
C ALA A 26 -3.66 -23.91 3.09
N GLY A 27 -2.63 -23.42 2.41
CA GLY A 27 -2.26 -23.86 1.05
C GLY A 27 -2.99 -23.10 -0.07
N THR A 28 -3.96 -22.23 0.24
CA THR A 28 -4.60 -21.39 -0.79
C THR A 28 -3.57 -20.48 -1.43
N LYS A 29 -3.53 -20.51 -2.78
CA LYS A 29 -2.62 -19.71 -3.60
C LYS A 29 -3.40 -18.73 -4.47
N PHE A 30 -2.84 -17.55 -4.67
CA PHE A 30 -3.40 -16.53 -5.55
C PHE A 30 -2.33 -15.62 -6.13
N LYS A 31 -2.64 -15.02 -7.27
CA LYS A 31 -1.80 -14.01 -7.92
C LYS A 31 -2.39 -12.63 -7.68
N VAL A 32 -1.51 -11.66 -7.52
CA VAL A 32 -1.85 -10.25 -7.47
C VAL A 32 -1.08 -9.52 -8.55
N VAL A 33 -1.79 -8.72 -9.33
CA VAL A 33 -1.19 -7.76 -10.25
C VAL A 33 -1.55 -6.37 -9.74
N THR A 34 -0.55 -5.58 -9.41
CA THR A 34 -0.72 -4.20 -8.98
C THR A 34 -0.12 -3.27 -10.03
N GLU A 35 -0.92 -2.34 -10.51
CA GLU A 35 -0.52 -1.23 -11.37
C GLU A 35 -0.58 0.05 -10.55
N SER A 36 0.47 0.85 -10.60
CA SER A 36 0.51 2.17 -9.98
C SER A 36 1.09 3.19 -10.95
N ASN A 37 0.53 4.38 -10.93
CA ASN A 37 1.07 5.52 -11.65
C ASN A 37 1.19 6.69 -10.69
N ASN A 38 2.40 7.23 -10.60
CA ASN A 38 2.75 8.35 -9.74
C ASN A 38 3.24 9.49 -10.63
N ILE A 39 2.61 10.66 -10.50
CA ILE A 39 3.04 11.88 -11.16
C ILE A 39 3.50 12.85 -10.07
N THR A 40 4.76 13.22 -10.13
CA THR A 40 5.36 14.20 -9.22
C THR A 40 5.66 15.48 -9.99
N SER A 41 4.99 16.55 -9.62
CA SER A 41 5.30 17.89 -10.13
C SER A 41 6.08 18.66 -9.08
N MET A 42 7.17 19.30 -9.47
CA MET A 42 7.99 20.13 -8.59
C MET A 42 8.44 21.39 -9.35
N SER A 43 8.62 22.48 -8.62
CA SER A 43 9.21 23.71 -9.16
C SER A 43 10.54 23.97 -8.48
N MET A 44 11.62 23.97 -9.26
CA MET A 44 12.98 24.18 -8.74
C MET A 44 13.74 25.14 -9.65
N MET A 45 14.34 26.18 -9.06
CA MET A 45 15.10 27.24 -9.78
C MET A 45 14.28 27.91 -10.91
N GLY A 46 12.96 28.07 -10.71
CA GLY A 46 12.06 28.67 -11.70
C GLY A 46 11.70 27.76 -12.89
N GLN A 47 12.05 26.48 -12.82
CA GLN A 47 11.66 25.47 -13.80
C GLN A 47 10.66 24.50 -13.19
N ASP A 48 9.59 24.22 -13.90
CA ASP A 48 8.64 23.19 -13.55
C ASP A 48 9.10 21.84 -14.12
N ILE A 49 9.24 20.88 -13.24
CA ILE A 49 9.69 19.53 -13.56
C ILE A 49 8.52 18.58 -13.26
N GLU A 50 8.18 17.75 -14.23
CA GLU A 50 7.23 16.67 -14.06
C GLU A 50 7.95 15.34 -14.24
N LEU A 51 7.78 14.46 -13.24
CA LEU A 51 8.25 13.08 -13.25
C LEU A 51 7.03 12.16 -13.22
N SER A 52 6.92 11.26 -14.17
CA SER A 52 5.91 10.21 -14.19
C SER A 52 6.58 8.85 -14.00
N ASN A 53 6.02 8.04 -13.11
CA ASN A 53 6.51 6.69 -12.83
C ASN A 53 5.33 5.71 -12.84
N GLY A 54 5.26 4.89 -13.88
CA GLY A 54 4.31 3.80 -14.01
C GLY A 54 4.95 2.47 -13.63
N ASN A 55 4.35 1.73 -12.69
CA ASN A 55 4.85 0.43 -12.26
C ASN A 55 3.76 -0.64 -12.36
N LYS A 56 4.15 -1.83 -12.76
CA LYS A 56 3.32 -3.03 -12.76
C LYS A 56 4.05 -4.16 -12.06
N LEU A 57 3.49 -4.61 -10.95
CA LEU A 57 4.06 -5.61 -10.07
C LEU A 57 3.22 -6.88 -10.11
N TYR A 58 3.88 -8.02 -10.36
CA TYR A 58 3.25 -9.33 -10.35
C TYR A 58 3.76 -10.11 -9.14
N GLN A 59 2.84 -10.59 -8.32
CA GLN A 59 3.17 -11.28 -7.08
C GLN A 59 2.37 -12.57 -6.98
N ASN A 60 3.04 -13.62 -6.49
CA ASN A 60 2.37 -14.84 -6.03
C ASN A 60 2.24 -14.80 -4.52
N PHE A 61 1.12 -15.26 -4.01
CA PHE A 61 0.83 -15.38 -2.60
C PHE A 61 0.41 -16.80 -2.26
N GLU A 62 0.73 -17.22 -1.03
CA GLU A 62 0.26 -18.48 -0.44
C GLU A 62 -0.11 -18.25 1.02
N LEU A 63 -1.33 -18.63 1.39
CA LEU A 63 -1.78 -18.67 2.78
C LEU A 63 -1.20 -19.92 3.44
N LYS A 64 -0.11 -19.80 4.20
CA LYS A 64 0.65 -20.91 4.78
C LYS A 64 -0.07 -21.58 5.95
N SER A 65 -0.64 -20.77 6.83
CA SER A 65 -1.34 -21.26 8.03
C SER A 65 -2.40 -20.27 8.47
N VAL A 66 -3.40 -20.79 9.18
CA VAL A 66 -4.48 -20.01 9.78
C VAL A 66 -4.72 -20.56 11.19
N SER A 67 -4.70 -19.68 12.19
CA SER A 67 -4.92 -20.04 13.60
C SER A 67 -5.60 -18.90 14.36
N GLY A 68 -6.86 -19.08 14.72
CA GLY A 68 -7.65 -18.03 15.38
C GLY A 68 -7.70 -16.73 14.60
N SER A 69 -7.22 -15.63 15.16
CA SER A 69 -7.12 -14.32 14.50
C SER A 69 -5.76 -14.08 13.81
N SER A 70 -4.89 -15.10 13.78
CA SER A 70 -3.55 -15.04 13.19
C SER A 70 -3.49 -15.89 11.93
N TYR A 71 -2.71 -15.45 10.94
CA TYR A 71 -2.39 -16.23 9.75
C TYR A 71 -1.01 -15.86 9.21
N GLN A 72 -0.41 -16.81 8.48
CA GLN A 72 0.85 -16.61 7.79
C GLN A 72 0.61 -16.50 6.29
N LEU A 73 1.14 -15.45 5.70
CA LEU A 73 1.05 -15.17 4.27
C LEU A 73 2.46 -15.11 3.68
N SER A 74 2.73 -15.96 2.72
CA SER A 74 3.98 -15.94 1.96
C SER A 74 3.77 -15.22 0.64
N THR A 75 4.73 -14.40 0.23
CA THR A 75 4.71 -13.77 -1.10
C THR A 75 6.04 -13.83 -1.80
N SER A 76 6.00 -13.79 -3.12
CA SER A 76 7.17 -13.57 -3.97
C SER A 76 6.81 -12.67 -5.15
N ILE A 77 7.72 -11.77 -5.53
CA ILE A 77 7.58 -10.97 -6.75
C ILE A 77 8.07 -11.83 -7.91
N THR A 78 7.25 -12.03 -8.92
CA THR A 78 7.59 -12.85 -10.10
C THR A 78 8.00 -12.02 -11.30
N ARG A 79 7.48 -10.78 -11.42
CA ARG A 79 7.79 -9.86 -12.52
C ARG A 79 7.58 -8.43 -12.07
N ILE A 80 8.43 -7.54 -12.57
CA ILE A 80 8.31 -6.09 -12.43
C ILE A 80 8.42 -5.49 -13.82
N ALA A 81 7.47 -4.65 -14.20
CA ALA A 81 7.52 -3.88 -15.43
C ALA A 81 7.11 -2.43 -15.13
N GLY A 82 7.53 -1.49 -15.95
CA GLY A 82 7.14 -0.10 -15.75
C GLY A 82 7.79 0.86 -16.72
N SER A 83 7.50 2.15 -16.51
CA SER A 83 8.14 3.24 -17.24
C SER A 83 8.40 4.42 -16.30
N VAL A 84 9.44 5.17 -16.61
CA VAL A 84 9.78 6.44 -15.98
C VAL A 84 9.87 7.49 -17.08
N SER A 85 9.14 8.57 -16.92
CA SER A 85 9.23 9.72 -17.82
C SER A 85 9.70 10.93 -17.03
N ALA A 86 10.73 11.60 -17.56
CA ALA A 86 11.28 12.83 -17.01
C ALA A 86 11.59 13.80 -18.16
N MET A 87 11.08 15.02 -18.08
CA MET A 87 11.34 16.08 -19.08
C MET A 87 11.07 15.61 -20.54
N GLY A 88 10.02 14.81 -20.75
CA GLY A 88 9.63 14.31 -22.08
C GLY A 88 10.42 13.08 -22.55
N ASN A 89 11.40 12.61 -21.79
CA ASN A 89 12.12 11.36 -22.09
C ASN A 89 11.47 10.22 -21.32
N GLU A 90 10.98 9.21 -22.00
CA GLU A 90 10.40 8.02 -21.42
C GLU A 90 11.36 6.82 -21.55
N GLN A 91 11.56 6.11 -20.46
CA GLN A 91 12.28 4.85 -20.40
C GLN A 91 11.37 3.79 -19.82
N SER A 92 11.20 2.69 -20.52
CA SER A 92 10.44 1.54 -20.04
C SER A 92 11.38 0.39 -19.68
N PHE A 93 10.93 -0.46 -18.77
CA PHE A 93 11.64 -1.66 -18.35
C PHE A 93 10.68 -2.81 -18.11
N ASP A 94 11.17 -4.03 -18.31
CA ASP A 94 10.47 -5.26 -17.97
C ASP A 94 11.49 -6.29 -17.49
N SER A 95 11.29 -6.84 -16.31
CA SER A 95 12.20 -7.83 -15.73
C SER A 95 12.28 -9.16 -16.51
N GLU A 96 11.36 -9.39 -17.44
CA GLU A 96 11.43 -10.52 -18.38
C GLU A 96 12.36 -10.27 -19.56
N ASP A 97 12.71 -9.00 -19.82
CA ASP A 97 13.64 -8.66 -20.91
C ASP A 97 15.05 -9.19 -20.61
N ALA A 98 15.56 -9.99 -21.53
CA ALA A 98 16.89 -10.57 -21.41
C ALA A 98 18.02 -9.53 -21.41
N SER A 99 17.82 -8.37 -22.08
CA SER A 99 18.80 -7.29 -22.12
C SER A 99 19.00 -6.63 -20.76
N LEU A 100 17.94 -6.54 -19.93
CA LEU A 100 18.04 -6.00 -18.58
C LEU A 100 18.77 -6.93 -17.63
N LYS A 101 18.67 -8.24 -17.83
CA LYS A 101 19.35 -9.25 -17.00
C LYS A 101 20.87 -9.21 -17.21
N SER A 102 21.33 -8.76 -18.36
CA SER A 102 22.77 -8.59 -18.67
C SER A 102 23.34 -7.25 -18.17
N ASN A 103 22.51 -6.29 -17.76
CA ASN A 103 22.94 -5.03 -17.16
C ASN A 103 23.32 -5.24 -15.68
N PRO A 104 24.58 -5.03 -15.25
CA PRO A 104 25.01 -5.33 -13.89
C PRO A 104 24.24 -4.55 -12.81
N MET A 105 23.86 -3.29 -13.08
CA MET A 105 23.09 -2.46 -12.15
C MET A 105 21.66 -3.00 -11.98
N MET A 106 21.02 -3.41 -13.06
CA MET A 106 19.68 -3.99 -13.03
C MET A 106 19.70 -5.42 -12.48
N ALA A 107 20.73 -6.19 -12.75
CA ALA A 107 20.87 -7.56 -12.24
C ALA A 107 20.82 -7.62 -10.71
N GLU A 108 21.43 -6.66 -10.01
CA GLU A 108 21.30 -6.55 -8.55
C GLU A 108 19.85 -6.29 -8.10
N GLN A 109 19.15 -5.37 -8.78
CA GLN A 109 17.77 -5.07 -8.49
C GLN A 109 16.83 -6.26 -8.76
N LEU A 110 17.14 -7.03 -9.81
CA LEU A 110 16.36 -8.22 -10.18
C LEU A 110 16.57 -9.41 -9.23
N LYS A 111 17.57 -9.38 -8.35
CA LYS A 111 17.79 -10.42 -7.33
C LYS A 111 16.64 -10.58 -6.33
N VAL A 112 15.73 -9.60 -6.26
CA VAL A 112 14.53 -9.70 -5.42
C VAL A 112 13.46 -10.62 -6.03
N LEU A 113 13.53 -10.88 -7.34
CA LEU A 113 12.55 -11.72 -8.01
C LEU A 113 12.60 -13.15 -7.47
N ASN A 114 11.41 -13.72 -7.30
CA ASN A 114 11.18 -15.08 -6.80
C ASN A 114 11.71 -15.34 -5.38
N LYS A 115 12.22 -14.33 -4.67
CA LYS A 115 12.52 -14.47 -3.25
C LYS A 115 11.24 -14.46 -2.45
N GLN A 116 11.12 -15.44 -1.56
CA GLN A 116 9.97 -15.58 -0.66
C GLN A 116 10.12 -14.64 0.53
N ILE A 117 9.01 -13.99 0.89
CA ILE A 117 8.87 -13.20 2.11
C ILE A 117 7.66 -13.74 2.85
N ASP A 118 7.83 -14.04 4.12
CA ASP A 118 6.77 -14.53 4.98
C ASP A 118 6.32 -13.44 5.95
N TYR A 119 5.02 -13.22 6.03
CA TYR A 119 4.38 -12.28 6.95
C TYR A 119 3.55 -13.05 7.96
N THR A 120 3.68 -12.69 9.24
CA THR A 120 2.71 -13.07 10.26
C THR A 120 1.76 -11.89 10.47
N ILE A 121 0.47 -12.15 10.33
CA ILE A 121 -0.59 -11.16 10.47
C ILE A 121 -1.48 -11.56 11.62
N GLU A 122 -1.65 -10.66 12.58
CA GLU A 122 -2.49 -10.85 13.76
C GLU A 122 -3.42 -9.64 13.91
N ASN A 123 -4.71 -9.90 14.09
CA ASN A 123 -5.72 -8.85 14.24
C ASN A 123 -5.62 -7.76 13.15
N ASN A 124 -5.44 -8.17 11.89
CA ASN A 124 -5.27 -7.29 10.72
C ASN A 124 -4.01 -6.41 10.73
N LYS A 125 -3.00 -6.77 11.50
CA LYS A 125 -1.71 -6.07 11.53
C LYS A 125 -0.58 -7.04 11.23
N VAL A 126 0.36 -6.60 10.42
CA VAL A 126 1.63 -7.33 10.23
C VAL A 126 2.44 -7.19 11.52
N VAL A 127 2.64 -8.30 12.22
CA VAL A 127 3.40 -8.34 13.50
C VAL A 127 4.82 -8.86 13.31
N ASN A 128 5.06 -9.64 12.24
CA ASN A 128 6.38 -10.12 11.91
C ASN A 128 6.55 -10.24 10.40
N THR A 129 7.77 -9.95 9.93
CA THR A 129 8.19 -10.14 8.54
C THR A 129 9.50 -10.88 8.55
N ALA A 130 9.47 -12.15 8.13
CA ALA A 130 10.69 -12.91 7.88
C ALA A 130 11.13 -12.63 6.44
N SER A 131 12.17 -11.82 6.29
CA SER A 131 12.70 -11.42 5.00
C SER A 131 13.94 -12.23 4.65
N ALA A 132 14.00 -12.72 3.42
CA ALA A 132 15.28 -13.11 2.84
C ALA A 132 16.17 -11.86 2.70
N THR A 133 17.44 -11.98 3.00
CA THR A 133 18.47 -10.92 2.88
C THR A 133 18.34 -10.18 1.54
N GLY A 134 18.20 -8.86 1.57
CA GLY A 134 17.96 -8.01 0.40
C GLY A 134 16.71 -7.12 0.54
N SER A 135 16.28 -6.88 1.78
CA SER A 135 14.96 -6.36 2.14
C SER A 135 14.69 -4.89 1.79
N ASP A 136 15.70 -4.03 1.70
CA ASP A 136 15.44 -2.58 1.61
C ASP A 136 14.85 -2.18 0.26
N LEU A 137 15.37 -2.71 -0.84
CA LEU A 137 14.82 -2.46 -2.17
C LEU A 137 13.43 -3.07 -2.33
N LEU A 138 13.25 -4.29 -1.80
CA LEU A 138 11.97 -4.99 -1.86
C LEU A 138 10.90 -4.25 -1.05
N ASN A 139 11.25 -3.81 0.16
CA ASN A 139 10.36 -2.99 0.99
C ASN A 139 10.04 -1.66 0.30
N THR A 140 11.02 -1.03 -0.35
CA THR A 140 10.83 0.19 -1.13
C THR A 140 9.87 -0.03 -2.29
N LEU A 141 10.06 -1.09 -3.09
CA LEU A 141 9.17 -1.43 -4.20
C LEU A 141 7.74 -1.74 -3.73
N LEU A 142 7.60 -2.51 -2.65
CA LEU A 142 6.30 -2.84 -2.07
C LEU A 142 5.61 -1.60 -1.48
N THR A 143 6.36 -0.71 -0.87
CA THR A 143 5.83 0.55 -0.31
C THR A 143 5.46 1.53 -1.42
N GLN A 144 6.28 1.67 -2.45
CA GLN A 144 6.01 2.55 -3.59
C GLN A 144 4.83 2.07 -4.43
N SER A 145 4.67 0.75 -4.63
CA SER A 145 3.59 0.21 -5.45
C SER A 145 2.22 0.27 -4.80
N ASN A 146 2.15 0.28 -3.47
CA ASN A 146 0.87 0.16 -2.74
C ASN A 146 0.54 1.38 -1.86
N GLY A 147 1.43 2.38 -1.76
CA GLY A 147 1.25 3.54 -0.86
C GLY A 147 1.21 3.16 0.63
N THR A 148 1.02 1.88 0.94
CA THR A 148 1.03 1.31 2.29
C THR A 148 1.53 -0.12 2.22
N SER A 149 2.36 -0.54 3.18
CA SER A 149 2.80 -1.94 3.36
C SER A 149 1.69 -2.82 3.95
N ASP A 150 0.43 -2.57 3.59
CA ASP A 150 -0.73 -3.25 4.18
C ASP A 150 -0.94 -4.62 3.53
N GLN A 151 -0.15 -5.60 3.95
CA GLN A 151 -0.33 -6.99 3.53
C GLN A 151 -1.58 -7.64 4.15
N ALA A 152 -2.14 -7.06 5.20
CA ALA A 152 -3.38 -7.51 5.82
C ALA A 152 -4.61 -7.25 4.94
N LYS A 153 -4.50 -6.41 3.91
CA LYS A 153 -5.61 -6.04 3.01
C LYS A 153 -6.20 -7.19 2.20
N TYR A 154 -5.45 -8.28 2.02
CA TYR A 154 -5.90 -9.37 1.15
C TYR A 154 -7.06 -10.18 1.71
N PHE A 155 -7.35 -10.06 3.00
CA PHE A 155 -8.47 -10.73 3.62
C PHE A 155 -9.29 -9.76 4.49
N LEU A 156 -10.59 -9.73 4.27
CA LEU A 156 -11.53 -9.04 5.14
C LEU A 156 -11.87 -9.95 6.33
N THR A 157 -11.25 -9.68 7.47
CA THR A 157 -11.30 -10.53 8.67
C THR A 157 -12.19 -9.93 9.76
N LEU A 158 -13.29 -9.29 9.37
CA LEU A 158 -14.29 -8.77 10.29
C LEU A 158 -15.22 -9.87 10.80
N PRO A 159 -15.73 -9.76 12.07
CA PRO A 159 -16.80 -10.61 12.55
C PRO A 159 -18.03 -10.53 11.64
N ALA A 160 -18.73 -11.65 11.45
CA ALA A 160 -19.88 -11.71 10.55
C ALA A 160 -20.96 -10.65 10.88
N ALA A 161 -21.19 -10.37 12.16
CA ALA A 161 -22.12 -9.34 12.63
C ALA A 161 -21.72 -7.92 12.22
N SER A 162 -20.45 -7.68 11.91
CA SER A 162 -19.91 -6.40 11.46
C SER A 162 -19.96 -6.23 9.95
N ILE A 163 -20.23 -7.31 9.21
CA ILE A 163 -20.32 -7.28 7.73
C ILE A 163 -21.70 -6.80 7.33
N LYS A 164 -21.91 -5.50 7.38
CA LYS A 164 -23.15 -4.81 6.97
C LYS A 164 -22.82 -3.45 6.41
N ALA A 165 -23.67 -2.95 5.52
CA ALA A 165 -23.52 -1.61 4.97
C ALA A 165 -23.41 -0.55 6.09
N SER A 166 -22.62 0.47 5.86
CA SER A 166 -22.31 1.57 6.79
C SER A 166 -21.52 1.18 8.04
N HIS A 167 -21.11 -0.10 8.20
CA HIS A 167 -20.14 -0.45 9.26
C HIS A 167 -18.80 0.21 8.96
N GLN A 168 -18.18 0.80 9.98
CA GLN A 168 -16.92 1.53 9.82
C GLN A 168 -15.96 1.21 10.95
N TRP A 169 -14.66 1.28 10.63
CA TRP A 169 -13.57 1.18 11.59
C TRP A 169 -12.41 2.02 11.13
N SER A 170 -11.49 2.35 12.02
CA SER A 170 -10.26 3.07 11.70
C SER A 170 -9.02 2.31 12.14
N VAL A 171 -7.94 2.57 11.41
CA VAL A 171 -6.60 2.03 11.71
C VAL A 171 -5.63 3.18 11.67
N VAL A 172 -4.82 3.30 12.71
CA VAL A 172 -3.70 4.25 12.80
C VAL A 172 -2.41 3.45 12.74
N ASP A 173 -1.51 3.81 11.83
CA ASP A 173 -0.17 3.23 11.72
C ASP A 173 0.86 4.37 11.77
N ASN A 174 1.69 4.34 12.81
CA ASN A 174 2.75 5.32 13.02
C ASN A 174 4.09 4.59 12.95
N LYS A 175 4.80 4.81 11.87
CA LYS A 175 6.16 4.31 11.65
C LYS A 175 7.15 5.47 11.61
N PRO A 176 8.43 5.27 11.90
CA PRO A 176 9.42 6.30 11.66
C PRO A 176 9.33 6.82 10.23
N GLY A 177 9.10 8.13 10.08
CA GLY A 177 8.98 8.77 8.78
C GLY A 177 7.62 8.63 8.07
N ALA A 178 6.65 7.91 8.62
CA ALA A 178 5.31 7.80 8.02
C ALA A 178 4.22 7.63 9.08
N ALA A 179 3.24 8.50 9.06
CA ALA A 179 2.04 8.39 9.87
C ALA A 179 0.82 8.32 8.95
N THR A 180 -0.04 7.32 9.17
CA THR A 180 -1.28 7.16 8.42
C THR A 180 -2.45 6.92 9.34
N GLU A 181 -3.58 7.53 8.99
CA GLU A 181 -4.87 7.27 9.60
C GLU A 181 -5.85 6.87 8.50
N SER A 182 -6.36 5.65 8.56
CA SER A 182 -7.28 5.11 7.57
C SER A 182 -8.65 4.86 8.17
N LEU A 183 -9.68 5.43 7.54
CA LEU A 183 -11.08 5.15 7.81
C LEU A 183 -11.61 4.18 6.75
N PHE A 184 -12.17 3.09 7.19
CA PHE A 184 -12.79 2.06 6.36
C PHE A 184 -14.30 2.10 6.53
N VAL A 185 -15.05 2.03 5.45
CA VAL A 185 -16.51 2.00 5.46
C VAL A 185 -17.01 0.92 4.50
N ILE A 186 -17.78 -0.04 4.99
CA ILE A 186 -18.49 -0.98 4.12
C ILE A 186 -19.58 -0.19 3.39
N ALA A 187 -19.37 0.01 2.08
CA ALA A 187 -20.31 0.75 1.24
C ALA A 187 -21.51 -0.12 0.85
N GLU A 188 -21.26 -1.40 0.56
CA GLU A 188 -22.28 -2.32 0.06
C GLU A 188 -21.92 -3.76 0.40
N VAL A 189 -22.96 -4.58 0.63
CA VAL A 189 -22.85 -6.03 0.78
C VAL A 189 -23.85 -6.67 -0.15
N THR A 190 -23.38 -7.52 -1.06
CA THR A 190 -24.18 -8.33 -1.96
C THR A 190 -23.93 -9.81 -1.70
N PRO A 191 -24.67 -10.75 -2.31
CA PRO A 191 -24.40 -12.19 -2.17
C PRO A 191 -22.99 -12.61 -2.66
N THR A 192 -22.36 -11.84 -3.54
CA THR A 192 -21.06 -12.16 -4.16
C THR A 192 -19.93 -11.27 -3.71
N ASP A 193 -20.24 -10.04 -3.29
CA ASP A 193 -19.23 -9.00 -3.08
C ASP A 193 -19.48 -8.17 -1.82
N ILE A 194 -18.40 -7.76 -1.17
CA ILE A 194 -18.38 -6.74 -0.13
C ILE A 194 -17.53 -5.58 -0.63
N SER A 195 -18.14 -4.41 -0.81
CA SER A 195 -17.45 -3.19 -1.21
C SER A 195 -17.05 -2.36 0.00
N VAL A 196 -15.76 -2.03 0.11
CA VAL A 196 -15.21 -1.22 1.21
C VAL A 196 -14.53 0.01 0.62
N ASN A 197 -14.99 1.19 1.05
CA ASN A 197 -14.30 2.45 0.78
C ASN A 197 -13.27 2.70 1.89
N VAL A 198 -12.08 3.14 1.50
CA VAL A 198 -11.01 3.49 2.43
C VAL A 198 -10.58 4.92 2.16
N LEU A 199 -10.52 5.72 3.22
CA LEU A 199 -9.97 7.07 3.19
C LEU A 199 -8.74 7.10 4.09
N THR A 200 -7.57 7.31 3.51
CA THR A 200 -6.30 7.37 4.24
C THR A 200 -5.74 8.78 4.22
N ASN A 201 -5.57 9.38 5.39
CA ASN A 201 -4.76 10.56 5.58
C ASN A 201 -3.31 10.12 5.84
N ALA A 202 -2.37 10.62 5.06
CA ALA A 202 -0.96 10.26 5.16
C ALA A 202 -0.09 11.49 5.39
N LYS A 203 0.90 11.35 6.26
CA LYS A 203 2.00 12.29 6.44
C LYS A 203 3.30 11.50 6.32
N ILE A 204 4.14 11.89 5.37
CA ILE A 204 5.39 11.18 5.06
C ILE A 204 6.54 12.17 5.22
N THR A 205 7.52 11.79 6.04
CA THR A 205 8.79 12.53 6.21
C THR A 205 9.90 11.52 5.94
N SER A 206 10.67 11.72 4.88
CA SER A 206 11.78 10.83 4.54
C SER A 206 13.07 11.61 4.32
N THR A 207 14.17 10.97 4.61
CA THR A 207 15.52 11.47 4.28
C THR A 207 16.21 10.37 3.47
N LEU A 208 16.59 10.70 2.25
CA LEU A 208 17.34 9.84 1.35
C LEU A 208 18.72 10.41 1.13
N ASN A 209 19.73 9.54 1.16
CA ASN A 209 21.08 9.89 0.77
C ASN A 209 21.39 9.21 -0.56
N GLN A 210 21.48 9.97 -1.63
CA GLN A 210 21.75 9.46 -2.96
C GLN A 210 22.99 10.16 -3.55
N ASN A 211 24.02 9.39 -3.83
CA ASN A 211 25.29 9.89 -4.39
C ASN A 211 25.92 11.04 -3.56
N GLY A 212 25.81 10.97 -2.23
CA GLY A 212 26.32 12.02 -1.34
C GLY A 212 25.41 13.25 -1.20
N MET A 213 24.26 13.26 -1.86
CA MET A 213 23.25 14.30 -1.71
C MET A 213 22.19 13.85 -0.70
N GLU A 214 21.91 14.71 0.27
CA GLU A 214 20.80 14.52 1.20
C GLU A 214 19.53 15.12 0.59
N ILE A 215 18.48 14.30 0.43
CA ILE A 215 17.16 14.70 -0.02
C ILE A 215 16.18 14.50 1.13
N LYS A 216 15.58 15.57 1.61
CA LYS A 216 14.53 15.54 2.65
C LYS A 216 13.18 15.79 2.00
N GLN A 217 12.22 14.93 2.26
CA GLN A 217 10.86 15.07 1.80
C GLN A 217 9.90 15.16 3.00
N ASN A 218 8.98 16.11 2.93
CA ASN A 218 7.88 16.25 3.90
C ASN A 218 6.59 16.47 3.12
N THR A 219 5.73 15.44 3.07
CA THR A 219 4.48 15.48 2.32
C THR A 219 3.32 15.03 3.17
N GLN A 220 2.13 15.56 2.87
CA GLN A 220 0.88 15.15 3.48
C GLN A 220 -0.25 15.18 2.46
N GLY A 221 -1.25 14.35 2.68
CA GLY A 221 -2.43 14.34 1.82
C GLY A 221 -3.33 13.16 2.05
N THR A 222 -4.19 12.89 1.07
CA THR A 222 -5.27 11.92 1.21
C THR A 222 -5.25 10.96 0.03
N ILE A 223 -5.45 9.67 0.33
CA ILE A 223 -5.61 8.58 -0.63
C ILE A 223 -6.99 7.98 -0.42
N LYS A 224 -7.76 7.83 -1.50
CA LYS A 224 -9.07 7.18 -1.53
C LYS A 224 -8.96 5.86 -2.26
N LEU A 225 -9.39 4.77 -1.60
CA LEU A 225 -9.38 3.44 -2.20
C LEU A 225 -10.79 2.86 -2.19
N LYS A 226 -11.07 2.02 -3.16
CA LYS A 226 -12.23 1.13 -3.18
C LYS A 226 -11.71 -0.29 -3.28
N ARG A 227 -12.09 -1.14 -2.32
CA ARG A 227 -11.74 -2.56 -2.24
C ARG A 227 -12.99 -3.40 -2.44
N ILE A 228 -12.91 -4.41 -3.28
CA ILE A 228 -13.97 -5.39 -3.47
C ILE A 228 -13.47 -6.73 -2.96
N TYR A 229 -14.20 -7.29 -2.01
CA TYR A 229 -13.92 -8.60 -1.42
C TYR A 229 -14.97 -9.61 -1.85
N ASP A 230 -14.58 -10.86 -2.00
CA ASP A 230 -15.50 -11.97 -2.16
C ASP A 230 -16.31 -12.18 -0.87
N ALA A 231 -17.64 -12.20 -0.96
CA ALA A 231 -18.51 -12.26 0.20
C ALA A 231 -18.43 -13.59 0.97
N LYS A 232 -18.07 -14.68 0.30
CA LYS A 232 -18.00 -16.03 0.91
C LYS A 232 -16.67 -16.23 1.63
N THR A 233 -15.56 -15.86 0.98
CA THR A 233 -14.21 -16.13 1.45
C THR A 233 -13.57 -14.96 2.20
N GLY A 234 -14.05 -13.74 1.98
CA GLY A 234 -13.42 -12.51 2.45
C GLY A 234 -12.15 -12.14 1.71
N MET A 235 -11.78 -12.87 0.63
CA MET A 235 -10.57 -12.57 -0.13
C MET A 235 -10.76 -11.33 -1.00
N LEU A 236 -9.75 -10.48 -1.06
CA LEU A 236 -9.74 -9.32 -1.96
C LEU A 236 -9.83 -9.80 -3.43
N LYS A 237 -10.72 -9.21 -4.20
CA LYS A 237 -10.86 -9.43 -5.66
C LYS A 237 -10.18 -8.30 -6.43
N SER A 238 -10.37 -7.08 -5.98
CA SER A 238 -9.77 -5.90 -6.63
C SER A 238 -9.66 -4.72 -5.67
N GLU A 239 -8.71 -3.86 -5.94
CA GLU A 239 -8.55 -2.55 -5.31
C GLU A 239 -8.31 -1.51 -6.40
N THR A 240 -8.95 -0.36 -6.29
CA THR A 240 -8.66 0.82 -7.11
C THR A 240 -8.51 2.03 -6.21
N GLY A 241 -7.62 2.94 -6.57
CA GLY A 241 -7.39 4.10 -5.74
C GLY A 241 -6.81 5.30 -6.47
N THR A 242 -7.05 6.46 -5.89
CA THR A 242 -6.47 7.73 -6.31
C THR A 242 -6.10 8.55 -5.08
N GLY A 243 -5.06 9.35 -5.18
CA GLY A 243 -4.66 10.21 -4.08
C GLY A 243 -3.77 11.35 -4.52
N GLY A 244 -3.55 12.27 -3.60
CA GLY A 244 -2.60 13.36 -3.77
C GLY A 244 -1.91 13.68 -2.45
N LEU A 245 -0.61 13.91 -2.52
CA LEU A 245 0.22 14.36 -1.43
C LEU A 245 0.93 15.64 -1.85
N LYS A 246 0.91 16.65 -0.99
CA LYS A 246 1.58 17.94 -1.22
C LYS A 246 2.57 18.22 -0.12
N GLY A 247 3.61 18.95 -0.44
CA GLY A 247 4.61 19.31 0.56
C GLY A 247 5.85 19.94 -0.03
N THR A 248 6.97 19.66 0.60
CA THR A 248 8.28 20.18 0.19
C THR A 248 9.29 19.05 0.06
N MET A 249 10.18 19.22 -0.88
CA MET A 249 11.40 18.43 -1.02
C MET A 249 12.59 19.38 -0.87
N ASN A 250 13.47 19.07 0.06
CA ASN A 250 14.73 19.80 0.21
C ASN A 250 15.85 19.03 -0.49
N VAL A 251 16.48 19.66 -1.46
CA VAL A 251 17.61 19.09 -2.22
C VAL A 251 18.77 20.05 -2.08
N MET A 252 19.87 19.61 -1.46
CA MET A 252 21.07 20.44 -1.26
C MET A 252 20.80 21.79 -0.54
N GLY A 253 19.86 21.78 0.43
CA GLY A 253 19.48 22.97 1.19
C GLY A 253 18.46 23.89 0.51
N GLN A 254 18.00 23.57 -0.67
CA GLN A 254 16.93 24.30 -1.39
C GLN A 254 15.60 23.59 -1.26
N ASP A 255 14.57 24.29 -0.80
CA ASP A 255 13.22 23.80 -0.71
C ASP A 255 12.48 23.96 -2.03
N ALA A 256 11.95 22.86 -2.56
CA ALA A 256 11.07 22.83 -3.73
C ALA A 256 9.67 22.36 -3.30
N PRO A 257 8.59 23.08 -3.65
CA PRO A 257 7.24 22.55 -3.46
C PRO A 257 7.04 21.36 -4.37
N ILE A 258 6.36 20.33 -3.83
CA ILE A 258 6.01 19.13 -4.60
C ILE A 258 4.53 18.83 -4.51
N ASP A 259 3.97 18.35 -5.62
CA ASP A 259 2.61 17.80 -5.73
C ASP A 259 2.71 16.39 -6.32
N LEU A 260 2.38 15.39 -5.52
CA LEU A 260 2.38 13.98 -5.92
C LEU A 260 0.96 13.52 -6.14
N LYS A 261 0.65 13.03 -7.33
CA LYS A 261 -0.61 12.33 -7.66
C LYS A 261 -0.33 10.85 -7.80
N VAL A 262 -1.18 10.04 -7.16
CA VAL A 262 -1.06 8.59 -7.14
C VAL A 262 -2.34 7.98 -7.68
N THR A 263 -2.21 7.02 -8.59
CA THR A 263 -3.29 6.12 -8.97
C THR A 263 -2.83 4.69 -8.77
N THR A 264 -3.71 3.83 -8.28
CA THR A 264 -3.39 2.40 -8.10
C THR A 264 -4.57 1.53 -8.50
N LYS A 265 -4.24 0.36 -9.02
CA LYS A 265 -5.20 -0.69 -9.33
C LYS A 265 -4.57 -2.04 -9.03
N SER A 266 -5.26 -2.87 -8.27
CA SER A 266 -4.84 -4.24 -8.02
C SER A 266 -5.96 -5.21 -8.41
N SER A 267 -5.57 -6.35 -8.96
CA SER A 267 -6.45 -7.48 -9.24
C SER A 267 -5.90 -8.74 -8.61
N VAL A 268 -6.77 -9.54 -8.02
CA VAL A 268 -6.44 -10.81 -7.36
C VAL A 268 -7.10 -11.95 -8.11
N VAL A 269 -6.34 -12.97 -8.46
CA VAL A 269 -6.81 -14.14 -9.20
C VAL A 269 -6.39 -15.40 -8.44
N PRO A 270 -7.32 -16.28 -8.07
CA PRO A 270 -7.00 -17.59 -7.52
C PRO A 270 -6.11 -18.40 -8.47
N MET A 271 -5.24 -19.25 -7.92
CA MET A 271 -4.35 -20.15 -8.68
C MET A 271 -4.83 -21.58 -8.56
#